data_61843052e65e4e6a69c7830f8f9f17a8
#
_entry.id   61843052e65e4e6a69c7830f8f9f17a8
#
_cell.length_a   1.000
_cell.length_b   1.000
_cell.length_c   1.000
_cell.angle_alpha   90.00
_cell.angle_beta   90.00
_cell.angle_gamma   90.00
#
_symmetry.space_group_name_H-M   'P 1'
#
loop_
_entity.id
_entity.type
_entity.pdbx_description
1 polymer ?
#
loop_
_entity_poly.entity_id
_entity_poly.type
_entity_poly.pdbx_seq_one_letter_code
_entity_poly.pdbx_strand_id
1 'polypeptide(L)'
;MSTAQQLLQQIDAAYQRLHGKGIGADIFEGEESGRLRWLHEAAPFALLAHDASADPRFIYVNAAARQAFGYREEEFIGLPSRLSADADAQADRDAILASVRERGFAEGYAGTRIRKDGSHFRIERGELWQLDEPKGQAALVWAAD
;
A
#
# COMPACT_ATOMS: atom_id res chain seq x y z
N MET A 1 17.32 8.61 10.39
CA MET A 1 16.26 8.16 9.47
C MET A 1 15.06 7.74 10.29
N SER A 2 13.87 8.23 9.93
CA SER A 2 12.63 7.88 10.65
C SER A 2 12.21 6.44 10.35
N THR A 3 11.32 5.90 11.19
CA THR A 3 10.75 4.57 10.96
C THR A 3 10.04 4.50 9.61
N ALA A 4 9.27 5.53 9.26
CA ALA A 4 8.57 5.58 7.98
C ALA A 4 9.54 5.55 6.80
N GLN A 5 10.65 6.27 6.88
CA GLN A 5 11.68 6.25 5.84
C GLN A 5 12.34 4.89 5.69
N GLN A 6 12.63 4.23 6.81
CA GLN A 6 13.20 2.88 6.80
C GLN A 6 12.25 1.87 6.17
N LEU A 7 10.97 1.94 6.54
CA LEU A 7 9.94 1.08 5.97
C LEU A 7 9.79 1.31 4.47
N LEU A 8 9.77 2.57 4.05
CA LEU A 8 9.66 2.91 2.63
C LEU A 8 10.83 2.36 1.83
N GLN A 9 12.05 2.43 2.36
CA GLN A 9 13.22 1.83 1.72
C GLN A 9 13.04 0.32 1.53
N GLN A 10 12.52 -0.37 2.54
CA GLN A 10 12.30 -1.81 2.46
C GLN A 10 11.20 -2.16 1.47
N ILE A 11 10.12 -1.38 1.47
CA ILE A 11 9.01 -1.55 0.54
C ILE A 11 9.50 -1.39 -0.90
N ASP A 12 10.28 -0.35 -1.17
CA ASP A 12 10.83 -0.07 -2.50
C ASP A 12 11.85 -1.13 -2.93
N ALA A 13 12.70 -1.58 -2.02
CA ALA A 13 13.69 -2.61 -2.32
C ALA A 13 13.02 -3.93 -2.71
N ALA A 14 11.96 -4.32 -2.01
CA ALA A 14 11.21 -5.51 -2.35
C ALA A 14 10.56 -5.40 -3.74
N TYR A 15 10.01 -4.23 -4.05
CA TYR A 15 9.43 -3.95 -5.37
C TYR A 15 10.49 -4.06 -6.47
N GLN A 16 11.66 -3.49 -6.25
CA GLN A 16 12.76 -3.54 -7.23
C GLN A 16 13.21 -4.98 -7.53
N ARG A 17 13.21 -5.84 -6.53
CA ARG A 17 13.57 -7.25 -6.74
C ARG A 17 12.59 -7.96 -7.69
N LEU A 18 11.32 -7.57 -7.66
CA LEU A 18 10.29 -8.16 -8.52
C LEU A 18 10.27 -7.54 -9.92
N HIS A 19 10.44 -6.22 -10.00
CA HIS A 19 10.15 -5.48 -11.24
C HIS A 19 11.38 -4.89 -11.91
N GLY A 20 12.55 -4.96 -11.28
CA GLY A 20 13.81 -4.46 -11.87
C GLY A 20 13.96 -2.94 -11.83
N LYS A 21 13.01 -2.24 -11.21
CA LYS A 21 13.02 -0.78 -11.08
C LYS A 21 12.33 -0.38 -9.79
N GLY A 22 12.61 0.84 -9.33
CA GLY A 22 11.96 1.38 -8.13
C GLY A 22 10.51 1.76 -8.38
N ILE A 23 9.75 1.85 -7.29
CA ILE A 23 8.34 2.26 -7.35
C ILE A 23 8.23 3.65 -7.98
N GLY A 24 7.37 3.76 -9.00
CA GLY A 24 7.08 5.03 -9.64
C GLY A 24 8.21 5.59 -10.50
N ALA A 25 9.27 4.83 -10.75
CA ALA A 25 10.43 5.30 -11.50
C ALA A 25 10.05 5.74 -12.92
N ASP A 26 9.01 5.17 -13.51
CA ASP A 26 8.57 5.52 -14.86
C ASP A 26 7.91 6.89 -14.96
N ILE A 27 7.37 7.40 -13.85
CA ILE A 27 6.63 8.66 -13.86
C ILE A 27 7.26 9.75 -12.99
N PHE A 28 8.23 9.40 -12.16
CA PHE A 28 8.91 10.38 -11.32
C PHE A 28 9.87 11.21 -12.18
N GLU A 29 9.70 12.53 -12.13
CA GLU A 29 10.55 13.47 -12.83
C GLU A 29 11.46 14.18 -11.84
N GLY A 30 12.68 13.69 -11.69
CA GLY A 30 13.63 14.27 -10.76
C GLY A 30 14.82 13.36 -10.58
N GLU A 31 15.70 13.74 -9.66
CA GLU A 31 16.86 12.92 -9.35
C GLU A 31 16.45 11.75 -8.46
N GLU A 32 17.07 10.60 -8.67
CA GLU A 32 16.76 9.37 -7.94
C GLU A 32 16.80 9.57 -6.43
N SER A 33 17.71 10.42 -5.94
CA SER A 33 17.81 10.70 -4.51
C SER A 33 16.54 11.33 -3.90
N GLY A 34 15.67 11.91 -4.73
CA GLY A 34 14.40 12.50 -4.30
C GLY A 34 13.17 11.61 -4.47
N ARG A 35 13.34 10.42 -5.10
CA ARG A 35 12.19 9.59 -5.45
C ARG A 35 11.44 9.06 -4.23
N LEU A 36 12.13 8.60 -3.20
CA LEU A 36 11.47 8.08 -1.99
C LEU A 36 10.68 9.18 -1.27
N ARG A 37 11.23 10.38 -1.20
CA ARG A 37 10.52 11.53 -0.63
C ARG A 37 9.27 11.84 -1.43
N TRP A 38 9.36 11.82 -2.75
CA TRP A 38 8.22 12.02 -3.63
C TRP A 38 7.16 10.94 -3.41
N LEU A 39 7.56 9.67 -3.28
CA LEU A 39 6.63 8.58 -2.99
C LEU A 39 5.84 8.83 -1.72
N HIS A 40 6.51 9.35 -0.70
CA HIS A 40 5.88 9.60 0.60
C HIS A 40 4.96 10.82 0.58
N GLU A 41 5.38 11.91 -0.06
CA GLU A 41 4.74 13.22 0.06
C GLU A 41 3.87 13.62 -1.12
N ALA A 42 4.16 13.14 -2.34
CA ALA A 42 3.58 13.72 -3.55
C ALA A 42 3.16 12.75 -4.64
N ALA A 43 3.42 11.45 -4.49
CA ALA A 43 3.03 10.49 -5.51
C ALA A 43 1.51 10.48 -5.72
N PRO A 44 1.03 10.33 -6.98
CA PRO A 44 -0.41 10.36 -7.26
C PRO A 44 -1.16 9.09 -6.88
N PHE A 45 -0.45 8.04 -6.50
CA PHE A 45 -1.04 6.76 -6.09
C PHE A 45 -0.85 6.54 -4.60
N ALA A 46 -1.73 5.71 -4.03
CA ALA A 46 -1.63 5.32 -2.63
C ALA A 46 -0.64 4.18 -2.48
N LEU A 47 0.23 4.30 -1.48
CA LEU A 47 1.21 3.28 -1.12
C LEU A 47 0.98 2.93 0.34
N LEU A 48 0.70 1.65 0.60
CA LEU A 48 0.37 1.15 1.94
C LEU A 48 1.12 -0.15 2.19
N ALA A 49 1.35 -0.45 3.45
CA ALA A 49 1.86 -1.76 3.84
C ALA A 49 1.26 -2.15 5.19
N HIS A 50 1.03 -3.45 5.36
CA HIS A 50 0.60 -4.00 6.64
C HIS A 50 1.55 -5.11 7.07
N ASP A 51 1.53 -5.43 8.38
CA ASP A 51 2.37 -6.48 8.95
C ASP A 51 1.81 -7.87 8.66
N ALA A 52 2.51 -8.90 9.12
CA ALA A 52 2.14 -10.31 8.94
C ALA A 52 1.50 -10.91 10.19
N SER A 53 0.92 -10.08 11.07
CA SER A 53 0.24 -10.59 12.25
C SER A 53 -1.07 -11.30 11.86
N ALA A 54 -1.67 -12.01 12.80
CA ALA A 54 -2.92 -12.74 12.57
C ALA A 54 -4.07 -11.82 12.13
N ASP A 55 -4.09 -10.59 12.67
CA ASP A 55 -5.00 -9.52 12.23
C ASP A 55 -4.11 -8.38 11.73
N PRO A 56 -3.72 -8.38 10.44
CA PRO A 56 -2.70 -7.45 9.94
C PRO A 56 -3.06 -5.99 10.17
N ARG A 57 -2.07 -5.21 10.60
CA ARG A 57 -2.23 -3.78 10.87
C ARG A 57 -1.35 -2.98 9.92
N PHE A 58 -1.83 -1.81 9.55
CA PHE A 58 -1.03 -0.91 8.70
C PHE A 58 0.22 -0.45 9.44
N ILE A 59 1.35 -0.54 8.75
CA ILE A 59 2.64 -0.09 9.27
C ILE A 59 3.22 1.08 8.47
N TYR A 60 2.74 1.27 7.24
CA TYR A 60 3.18 2.37 6.38
C TYR A 60 2.04 2.85 5.51
N VAL A 61 1.90 4.17 5.38
CA VAL A 61 0.99 4.83 4.44
C VAL A 61 1.67 6.11 3.92
N ASN A 62 1.47 6.41 2.64
CA ASN A 62 1.94 7.68 2.08
C ASN A 62 0.82 8.74 2.10
N ALA A 63 1.13 9.95 1.64
CA ALA A 63 0.17 11.05 1.65
C ALA A 63 -1.10 10.74 0.85
N ALA A 64 -0.95 10.15 -0.35
CA ALA A 64 -2.09 9.79 -1.18
C ALA A 64 -3.00 8.77 -0.50
N ALA A 65 -2.44 7.81 0.23
CA ALA A 65 -3.23 6.82 0.98
C ALA A 65 -4.05 7.51 2.08
N ARG A 66 -3.44 8.43 2.82
CA ARG A 66 -4.15 9.16 3.87
C ARG A 66 -5.31 9.96 3.29
N GLN A 67 -5.09 10.61 2.17
CA GLN A 67 -6.13 11.40 1.49
C GLN A 67 -7.25 10.50 0.97
N ALA A 68 -6.91 9.38 0.34
CA ALA A 68 -7.91 8.48 -0.24
C ALA A 68 -8.79 7.83 0.84
N PHE A 69 -8.20 7.37 1.95
CA PHE A 69 -8.93 6.68 2.99
C PHE A 69 -9.51 7.60 4.07
N GLY A 70 -9.06 8.85 4.11
CA GLY A 70 -9.61 9.85 5.02
C GLY A 70 -9.10 9.77 6.46
N TYR A 71 -7.94 9.15 6.67
CA TYR A 71 -7.33 9.04 8.00
C TYR A 71 -6.10 9.95 8.10
N ARG A 72 -5.85 10.45 9.30
CA ARG A 72 -4.55 11.03 9.63
C ARG A 72 -3.55 9.89 9.84
N GLU A 73 -2.27 10.18 9.71
CA GLU A 73 -1.23 9.15 9.84
C GLU A 73 -1.31 8.42 11.18
N GLU A 74 -1.45 9.15 12.28
CA GLU A 74 -1.51 8.57 13.62
C GLU A 74 -2.74 7.70 13.87
N GLU A 75 -3.80 7.89 13.08
CA GLU A 75 -4.99 7.05 13.12
C GLU A 75 -4.85 5.81 12.23
N PHE A 76 -4.13 5.97 11.13
CA PHE A 76 -4.00 4.94 10.09
C PHE A 76 -2.98 3.86 10.49
N ILE A 77 -1.83 4.29 11.00
CA ILE A 77 -0.80 3.35 11.46
C ILE A 77 -1.33 2.61 12.68
N GLY A 78 -1.29 1.27 12.63
CA GLY A 78 -1.83 0.41 13.67
C GLY A 78 -3.30 0.01 13.48
N LEU A 79 -3.97 0.61 12.50
CA LEU A 79 -5.36 0.23 12.18
C LEU A 79 -5.36 -1.16 11.55
N PRO A 80 -6.26 -2.07 11.99
CA PRO A 80 -6.38 -3.35 11.29
C PRO A 80 -6.78 -3.14 9.83
N SER A 81 -6.04 -3.76 8.91
CA SER A 81 -6.24 -3.53 7.48
C SER A 81 -7.64 -4.00 7.01
N ARG A 82 -8.24 -4.95 7.71
CA ARG A 82 -9.62 -5.42 7.40
C ARG A 82 -10.66 -4.30 7.49
N LEU A 83 -10.39 -3.27 8.28
CA LEU A 83 -11.31 -2.14 8.44
C LEU A 83 -11.34 -1.22 7.22
N SER A 84 -10.45 -1.42 6.25
CA SER A 84 -10.44 -0.66 5.00
C SER A 84 -11.38 -1.23 3.94
N ALA A 85 -12.04 -2.36 4.23
CA ALA A 85 -13.00 -3.00 3.33
C ALA A 85 -14.23 -3.39 4.13
N ASP A 86 -15.42 -3.17 3.57
CA ASP A 86 -16.65 -3.58 4.23
C ASP A 86 -16.90 -5.09 4.08
N ALA A 87 -18.00 -5.60 4.66
CA ALA A 87 -18.32 -7.02 4.65
C ALA A 87 -18.41 -7.59 3.23
N ASP A 88 -18.93 -6.82 2.29
CA ASP A 88 -19.11 -7.28 0.90
C ASP A 88 -17.78 -7.41 0.17
N ALA A 89 -16.77 -6.64 0.54
CA ALA A 89 -15.46 -6.64 -0.10
C ALA A 89 -14.43 -7.54 0.61
N GLN A 90 -14.76 -8.12 1.76
CA GLN A 90 -13.79 -8.92 2.53
C GLN A 90 -13.31 -10.16 1.81
N ALA A 91 -14.20 -10.86 1.10
CA ALA A 91 -13.84 -12.07 0.37
C ALA A 91 -12.80 -11.77 -0.73
N ASP A 92 -13.00 -10.70 -1.48
CA ASP A 92 -12.05 -10.26 -2.52
C ASP A 92 -10.70 -9.89 -1.90
N ARG A 93 -10.74 -9.15 -0.80
CA ARG A 93 -9.54 -8.75 -0.08
C ARG A 93 -8.77 -9.99 0.41
N ASP A 94 -9.45 -10.93 1.03
CA ASP A 94 -8.83 -12.13 1.57
C ASP A 94 -8.21 -12.98 0.44
N ALA A 95 -8.88 -13.08 -0.70
CA ALA A 95 -8.40 -13.82 -1.85
C ALA A 95 -7.11 -13.21 -2.43
N ILE A 96 -7.06 -11.88 -2.57
CA ILE A 96 -5.87 -11.23 -3.12
C ILE A 96 -4.68 -11.33 -2.14
N LEU A 97 -4.93 -11.21 -0.84
CA LEU A 97 -3.87 -11.35 0.16
C LEU A 97 -3.31 -12.78 0.18
N ALA A 98 -4.18 -13.79 0.03
CA ALA A 98 -3.76 -15.19 -0.08
C ALA A 98 -2.91 -15.41 -1.33
N SER A 99 -3.30 -14.83 -2.45
CA SER A 99 -2.54 -14.92 -3.71
C SER A 99 -1.13 -14.36 -3.56
N VAL A 100 -0.99 -13.22 -2.86
CA VAL A 100 0.32 -12.62 -2.60
C VAL A 100 1.16 -13.52 -1.70
N ARG A 101 0.56 -14.15 -0.68
CA ARG A 101 1.30 -15.09 0.18
C ARG A 101 1.83 -16.29 -0.60
N GLU A 102 1.07 -16.79 -1.56
CA GLU A 102 1.46 -17.98 -2.35
C GLU A 102 2.45 -17.64 -3.45
N ARG A 103 2.26 -16.53 -4.16
CA ARG A 103 2.98 -16.18 -5.37
C ARG A 103 4.05 -15.12 -5.18
N GLY A 104 4.00 -14.38 -4.07
CA GLY A 104 4.90 -13.28 -3.77
C GLY A 104 4.43 -11.94 -4.30
N PHE A 105 3.47 -11.90 -5.22
CA PHE A 105 2.94 -10.67 -5.79
C PHE A 105 1.59 -10.89 -6.46
N ALA A 106 0.90 -9.77 -6.75
CA ALA A 106 -0.31 -9.76 -7.58
C ALA A 106 -0.35 -8.43 -8.35
N GLU A 107 -0.99 -8.43 -9.50
CA GLU A 107 -1.11 -7.26 -10.38
C GLU A 107 -2.56 -7.12 -10.87
N GLY A 108 -2.88 -5.93 -11.34
CA GLY A 108 -4.18 -5.68 -11.96
C GLY A 108 -5.35 -5.75 -10.99
N TYR A 109 -5.10 -5.62 -9.70
CA TYR A 109 -6.15 -5.71 -8.71
C TYR A 109 -7.02 -4.46 -8.71
N ALA A 110 -8.34 -4.68 -8.61
CA ALA A 110 -9.31 -3.61 -8.41
C ALA A 110 -10.32 -4.08 -7.37
N GLY A 111 -10.86 -3.15 -6.61
CA GLY A 111 -11.82 -3.50 -5.58
C GLY A 111 -12.44 -2.26 -4.96
N THR A 112 -13.33 -2.48 -4.02
CA THR A 112 -13.98 -1.42 -3.27
C THR A 112 -13.39 -1.33 -1.88
N ARG A 113 -13.20 -0.10 -1.41
CA ARG A 113 -12.70 0.17 -0.06
C ARG A 113 -13.62 1.15 0.62
N ILE A 114 -13.46 1.28 1.93
CA ILE A 114 -14.30 2.15 2.75
C ILE A 114 -13.41 3.17 3.45
N ARG A 115 -13.83 4.44 3.45
CA ARG A 115 -13.14 5.53 4.14
C ARG A 115 -13.51 5.55 5.61
N LYS A 116 -12.77 6.33 6.39
CA LYS A 116 -13.06 6.55 7.81
C LYS A 116 -14.51 6.98 8.04
N ASP A 117 -15.05 7.83 7.16
CA ASP A 117 -16.42 8.35 7.29
C ASP A 117 -17.51 7.35 6.85
N GLY A 118 -17.14 6.17 6.42
CA GLY A 118 -18.07 5.14 5.95
C GLY A 118 -18.40 5.19 4.48
N SER A 119 -17.92 6.20 3.74
CA SER A 119 -18.16 6.27 2.30
C SER A 119 -17.29 5.27 1.55
N HIS A 120 -17.77 4.82 0.40
CA HIS A 120 -17.07 3.84 -0.44
C HIS A 120 -16.32 4.51 -1.56
N PHE A 121 -15.23 3.89 -2.01
CA PHE A 121 -14.51 4.31 -3.20
C PHE A 121 -13.85 3.09 -3.83
N ARG A 122 -13.50 3.21 -5.10
CA ARG A 122 -12.80 2.14 -5.81
C ARG A 122 -11.32 2.37 -5.81
N ILE A 123 -10.60 1.27 -5.69
CA ILE A 123 -9.17 1.23 -6.00
C ILE A 123 -8.99 0.39 -7.25
N GLU A 124 -8.02 0.76 -8.07
CA GLU A 124 -7.73 0.06 -9.32
C GLU A 124 -6.24 0.09 -9.63
N ARG A 125 -5.84 -0.67 -10.65
CA ARG A 125 -4.44 -0.79 -11.08
C ARG A 125 -3.54 -1.22 -9.93
N GLY A 126 -4.08 -2.06 -9.04
CA GLY A 126 -3.38 -2.48 -7.84
C GLY A 126 -2.24 -3.43 -8.12
N GLU A 127 -1.10 -3.14 -7.50
CA GLU A 127 0.07 -4.01 -7.47
C GLU A 127 0.34 -4.32 -6.01
N LEU A 128 0.47 -5.59 -5.67
CA LEU A 128 0.73 -6.02 -4.31
C LEU A 128 1.95 -6.92 -4.30
N TRP A 129 2.73 -6.88 -3.23
CA TRP A 129 3.92 -7.71 -3.13
C TRP A 129 4.25 -8.03 -1.68
N GLN A 130 4.96 -9.14 -1.51
CA GLN A 130 5.37 -9.64 -0.21
C GLN A 130 6.58 -8.88 0.29
N LEU A 131 6.61 -8.61 1.59
CA LEU A 131 7.75 -8.03 2.28
C LEU A 131 8.41 -9.08 3.15
N ASP A 132 9.74 -9.08 3.21
CA ASP A 132 10.50 -10.00 4.04
C ASP A 132 10.94 -9.36 5.35
N GLU A 133 11.24 -8.06 5.34
CA GLU A 133 11.75 -7.38 6.51
C GLU A 133 11.30 -5.91 6.53
N PRO A 134 10.35 -5.57 7.42
CA PRO A 134 9.59 -6.52 8.24
C PRO A 134 8.66 -7.37 7.38
N LYS A 135 8.30 -8.56 7.86
CA LYS A 135 7.34 -9.41 7.16
C LYS A 135 5.99 -8.73 7.04
N GLY A 136 5.39 -8.85 5.87
CA GLY A 136 4.09 -8.23 5.60
C GLY A 136 3.82 -8.17 4.13
N GLN A 137 2.94 -7.27 3.74
CA GLN A 137 2.60 -7.04 2.34
C GLN A 137 2.46 -5.55 2.07
N ALA A 138 2.85 -5.15 0.87
CA ALA A 138 2.69 -3.77 0.41
C ALA A 138 1.73 -3.71 -0.78
N ALA A 139 1.12 -2.56 -0.96
CA ALA A 139 0.19 -2.33 -2.08
C ALA A 139 0.39 -0.93 -2.65
N LEU A 140 0.36 -0.85 -3.97
CA LEU A 140 0.28 0.39 -4.73
C LEU A 140 -1.06 0.38 -5.43
N VAL A 141 -1.93 1.33 -5.13
CA VAL A 141 -3.27 1.39 -5.72
C VAL A 141 -3.61 2.81 -6.14
N TRP A 142 -4.44 2.92 -7.19
CA TRP A 142 -4.95 4.19 -7.66
C TRP A 142 -6.38 4.34 -7.20
N ALA A 143 -6.68 5.43 -6.50
CA ALA A 143 -8.05 5.72 -6.10
C ALA A 143 -8.83 6.28 -7.30
N ALA A 144 -10.00 5.70 -7.56
CA ALA A 144 -10.90 6.14 -8.62
C ALA A 144 -12.24 6.50 -7.99
N ASP A 145 -12.74 7.66 -8.33
CA ASP A 145 -14.06 8.12 -7.83
C ASP A 145 -15.16 7.83 -8.83
#